data_b834b40ca8c8721b2616fb9c9c70e1c7
#
_entry.id   b834b40ca8c8721b2616fb9c9c70e1c7
#
_cell.length_a   1.000
_cell.length_b   1.000
_cell.length_c   1.000
_cell.angle_alpha   90.00
_cell.angle_beta   90.00
_cell.angle_gamma   90.00
#
_symmetry.space_group_name_H-M   'P 1'
#
loop_
_entity.id
_entity.type
_entity.pdbx_description
1 polymer ?
#
loop_
_entity_poly.entity_id
_entity_poly.type
_entity_poly.pdbx_seq_one_letter_code
_entity_poly.pdbx_strand_id
1 'polypeptide(L)'
;KEEIINLSTWVYKNIRKISEGDTVIDNHPWTIVERKLGASDQFSDILSVLLVHNDIDSFFTTKLIKTIHPITFFKYDSEWCIIDPYYGVYFINNENSFSTIKENRNGSLDMHHLTLGKVTIKNLDIIFFDKNFQNIKELNNYFTNLLSEIPHPEIIESTNMYERGGRSYIQKPIHRILVQLRRFLNM
;
A
#
# COMPACT_ATOMS: atom_id res chain seq x y z
N LYS A 1 9.16 -10.75 -9.34
CA LYS A 1 9.53 -10.16 -8.04
C LYS A 1 10.20 -8.80 -8.21
N GLU A 2 11.24 -8.72 -9.05
CA GLU A 2 12.03 -7.49 -9.24
C GLU A 2 11.17 -6.32 -9.71
N GLU A 3 10.26 -6.52 -10.64
CA GLU A 3 9.35 -5.51 -11.15
C GLU A 3 8.48 -4.88 -10.05
N ILE A 4 7.89 -5.71 -9.18
CA ILE A 4 7.08 -5.26 -8.03
C ILE A 4 7.93 -4.40 -7.09
N ILE A 5 9.15 -4.84 -6.77
CA ILE A 5 10.09 -4.08 -5.92
C ILE A 5 10.48 -2.76 -6.59
N ASN A 6 10.71 -2.74 -7.89
CA ASN A 6 11.08 -1.53 -8.63
C ASN A 6 9.94 -0.50 -8.64
N LEU A 7 8.71 -0.92 -8.93
CA LEU A 7 7.52 -0.06 -8.88
C LEU A 7 7.28 0.48 -7.47
N SER A 8 7.36 -0.38 -6.47
CA SER A 8 7.20 0.00 -5.05
C SER A 8 8.29 0.98 -4.61
N THR A 9 9.54 0.74 -5.02
CA THR A 9 10.67 1.62 -4.73
C THR A 9 10.50 2.98 -5.42
N TRP A 10 9.97 2.98 -6.63
CA TRP A 10 9.68 4.21 -7.34
C TRP A 10 8.64 5.06 -6.59
N VAL A 11 7.52 4.46 -6.16
CA VAL A 11 6.49 5.15 -5.36
C VAL A 11 7.10 5.69 -4.07
N TYR A 12 7.82 4.85 -3.32
CA TYR A 12 8.44 5.22 -2.05
C TYR A 12 9.42 6.40 -2.16
N LYS A 13 10.21 6.45 -3.24
CA LYS A 13 11.25 7.48 -3.45
C LYS A 13 10.75 8.76 -4.09
N ASN A 14 9.72 8.67 -4.94
CA ASN A 14 9.29 9.81 -5.75
C ASN A 14 8.06 10.54 -5.20
N ILE A 15 7.32 9.92 -4.29
CA ILE A 15 6.21 10.58 -3.60
C ILE A 15 6.67 10.99 -2.21
N ARG A 16 6.67 12.29 -1.93
CA ARG A 16 6.96 12.82 -0.60
C ARG A 16 5.74 12.62 0.31
N LYS A 17 5.98 12.25 1.54
CA LYS A 17 4.95 12.13 2.55
C LYS A 17 4.43 13.51 2.94
N ILE A 18 3.11 13.60 3.16
CA ILE A 18 2.45 14.82 3.64
C ILE A 18 2.97 15.14 5.04
N SER A 19 3.27 16.41 5.28
CA SER A 19 3.63 16.95 6.57
C SER A 19 2.61 18.00 7.04
N GLU A 20 2.74 18.43 8.28
CA GLU A 20 1.90 19.50 8.84
C GLU A 20 2.02 20.76 7.98
N GLY A 21 0.87 21.33 7.59
CA GLY A 21 0.79 22.47 6.71
C GLY A 21 0.65 22.19 5.21
N ASP A 22 0.85 20.94 4.78
CA ASP A 22 0.58 20.55 3.39
C ASP A 22 -0.94 20.44 3.16
N THR A 23 -1.44 21.09 2.11
CA THR A 23 -2.85 20.97 1.69
C THR A 23 -2.98 19.93 0.59
N VAL A 24 -3.75 18.86 0.83
CA VAL A 24 -4.02 17.82 -0.16
C VAL A 24 -5.48 17.84 -0.54
N ILE A 25 -5.77 18.34 -1.74
CA ILE A 25 -7.14 18.57 -2.23
C ILE A 25 -7.60 17.46 -3.19
N ASP A 26 -6.68 16.72 -3.81
CA ASP A 26 -6.98 15.80 -4.88
C ASP A 26 -6.39 14.40 -4.65
N ASN A 27 -7.25 13.40 -4.74
CA ASN A 27 -6.90 11.98 -4.57
C ASN A 27 -6.72 11.25 -5.90
N HIS A 28 -6.76 11.93 -7.05
CA HIS A 28 -6.55 11.26 -8.33
C HIS A 28 -5.08 10.82 -8.46
N PRO A 29 -4.78 9.53 -8.75
CA PRO A 29 -3.41 9.02 -8.80
C PRO A 29 -2.47 9.84 -9.67
N TRP A 30 -2.94 10.29 -10.86
CA TRP A 30 -2.13 11.13 -11.75
C TRP A 30 -1.73 12.46 -11.11
N THR A 31 -2.66 13.14 -10.45
CA THR A 31 -2.37 14.41 -9.76
C THR A 31 -1.40 14.22 -8.60
N ILE A 32 -1.47 13.08 -7.90
CA ILE A 32 -0.54 12.75 -6.82
C ILE A 32 0.87 12.54 -7.40
N VAL A 33 0.97 11.83 -8.52
CA VAL A 33 2.25 11.60 -9.22
C VAL A 33 2.86 12.92 -9.70
N GLU A 34 2.06 13.81 -10.29
CA GLU A 34 2.54 15.12 -10.77
C GLU A 34 3.05 16.02 -9.63
N ARG A 35 2.29 16.13 -8.54
CA ARG A 35 2.67 16.96 -7.38
C ARG A 35 3.74 16.31 -6.50
N LYS A 36 3.97 15.01 -6.66
CA LYS A 36 4.93 14.21 -5.86
C LYS A 36 4.70 14.31 -4.35
N LEU A 37 3.45 14.38 -3.92
CA LEU A 37 3.05 14.55 -2.52
C LEU A 37 1.81 13.69 -2.25
N GLY A 38 1.86 12.85 -1.20
CA GLY A 38 0.77 11.93 -0.88
C GLY A 38 0.65 11.55 0.59
N ALA A 39 -0.59 11.24 1.02
CA ALA A 39 -0.89 10.60 2.28
C ALA A 39 -0.70 9.07 2.17
N SER A 40 -0.76 8.35 3.29
CA SER A 40 -0.51 6.92 3.33
C SER A 40 -1.42 6.09 2.41
N ASP A 41 -2.70 6.43 2.33
CA ASP A 41 -3.67 5.79 1.44
C ASP A 41 -3.35 6.07 -0.04
N GLN A 42 -2.83 7.24 -0.35
CA GLN A 42 -2.46 7.63 -1.69
C GLN A 42 -1.21 6.89 -2.20
N PHE A 43 -0.25 6.56 -1.32
CA PHE A 43 0.87 5.67 -1.66
C PHE A 43 0.37 4.29 -2.08
N SER A 44 -0.56 3.72 -1.31
CA SER A 44 -1.14 2.41 -1.60
C SER A 44 -1.98 2.42 -2.87
N ASP A 45 -2.72 3.50 -3.13
CA ASP A 45 -3.51 3.66 -4.35
C ASP A 45 -2.62 3.72 -5.59
N ILE A 46 -1.61 4.61 -5.60
CA ILE A 46 -0.67 4.75 -6.72
C ILE A 46 0.00 3.40 -7.01
N LEU A 47 0.54 2.74 -5.98
CA LEU A 47 1.21 1.46 -6.20
C LEU A 47 0.27 0.43 -6.81
N SER A 48 -0.95 0.31 -6.30
CA SER A 48 -1.88 -0.66 -6.85
C SER A 48 -2.29 -0.35 -8.30
N VAL A 49 -2.41 0.93 -8.66
CA VAL A 49 -2.64 1.35 -10.06
C VAL A 49 -1.46 0.98 -10.94
N LEU A 50 -0.22 1.25 -10.51
CA LEU A 50 0.97 0.89 -11.26
C LEU A 50 1.10 -0.61 -11.45
N LEU A 51 0.82 -1.42 -10.42
CA LEU A 51 0.85 -2.88 -10.52
C LEU A 51 -0.16 -3.40 -11.54
N VAL A 52 -1.41 -2.92 -11.48
CA VAL A 52 -2.45 -3.30 -12.44
C VAL A 52 -2.10 -2.91 -13.87
N HIS A 53 -1.43 -1.76 -14.08
CA HIS A 53 -0.95 -1.36 -15.40
C HIS A 53 0.22 -2.20 -15.94
N ASN A 54 0.86 -2.97 -15.06
CA ASN A 54 1.90 -3.94 -15.41
C ASN A 54 1.36 -5.39 -15.32
N ASP A 55 0.07 -5.60 -15.53
CA ASP A 55 -0.61 -6.90 -15.56
C ASP A 55 -0.48 -7.70 -14.25
N ILE A 56 -0.23 -7.03 -13.13
CA ILE A 56 -0.17 -7.63 -11.81
C ILE A 56 -1.48 -7.33 -11.07
N ASP A 57 -2.26 -8.35 -10.79
CA ASP A 57 -3.48 -8.23 -9.98
C ASP A 57 -3.17 -7.54 -8.66
N SER A 58 -3.79 -6.39 -8.42
CA SER A 58 -3.55 -5.59 -7.22
C SER A 58 -4.76 -4.76 -6.83
N PHE A 59 -4.87 -4.50 -5.54
CA PHE A 59 -5.78 -3.53 -4.94
C PHE A 59 -5.19 -3.00 -3.64
N PHE A 60 -5.80 -1.97 -3.05
CA PHE A 60 -5.45 -1.52 -1.71
C PHE A 60 -6.69 -1.42 -0.83
N THR A 61 -6.49 -1.42 0.48
CA THR A 61 -7.55 -1.10 1.44
C THR A 61 -7.05 -0.11 2.47
N THR A 62 -7.93 0.80 2.87
CA THR A 62 -7.70 1.75 3.96
C THR A 62 -8.42 1.35 5.24
N LYS A 63 -9.43 0.50 5.12
CA LYS A 63 -10.29 0.07 6.23
C LYS A 63 -9.97 -1.36 6.61
N LEU A 64 -9.16 -1.53 7.62
CA LEU A 64 -9.12 -2.75 8.41
C LEU A 64 -10.16 -2.62 9.53
N ILE A 65 -10.66 -3.73 10.07
CA ILE A 65 -11.82 -3.77 10.97
C ILE A 65 -11.64 -2.85 12.18
N LYS A 66 -10.41 -2.72 12.70
CA LYS A 66 -10.09 -1.93 13.90
C LYS A 66 -9.05 -0.84 13.67
N THR A 67 -8.28 -0.92 12.59
CA THR A 67 -7.18 0.00 12.31
C THR A 67 -7.32 0.61 10.93
N ILE A 68 -7.02 1.91 10.84
CA ILE A 68 -6.85 2.58 9.54
C ILE A 68 -5.36 2.46 9.19
N HIS A 69 -5.03 1.48 8.39
CA HIS A 69 -3.66 1.29 7.91
C HIS A 69 -3.69 0.88 6.42
N PRO A 70 -3.38 1.82 5.52
CA PRO A 70 -3.41 1.54 4.09
C PRO A 70 -2.33 0.53 3.71
N ILE A 71 -2.74 -0.54 3.04
CA ILE A 71 -1.87 -1.61 2.55
C ILE A 71 -2.23 -1.92 1.10
N THR A 72 -1.21 -2.19 0.29
CA THR A 72 -1.37 -2.70 -1.07
C THR A 72 -1.26 -4.22 -1.08
N PHE A 73 -2.26 -4.84 -1.68
CA PHE A 73 -2.31 -6.27 -1.97
C PHE A 73 -1.92 -6.50 -3.42
N PHE A 74 -1.18 -7.55 -3.68
CA PHE A 74 -0.83 -7.95 -5.05
C PHE A 74 -0.73 -9.46 -5.16
N LYS A 75 -1.02 -10.01 -6.36
CA LYS A 75 -0.80 -11.42 -6.63
C LYS A 75 0.63 -11.67 -7.11
N TYR A 76 1.26 -12.65 -6.49
CA TYR A 76 2.55 -13.20 -6.90
C TYR A 76 2.49 -14.72 -6.84
N ASP A 77 2.82 -15.39 -7.95
CA ASP A 77 2.68 -16.84 -8.09
C ASP A 77 1.28 -17.37 -7.71
N SER A 78 0.23 -16.64 -8.14
CA SER A 78 -1.20 -16.90 -7.86
C SER A 78 -1.65 -16.72 -6.41
N GLU A 79 -0.76 -16.34 -5.50
CA GLU A 79 -1.06 -16.10 -4.09
C GLU A 79 -1.07 -14.60 -3.75
N TRP A 80 -1.89 -14.23 -2.77
CA TRP A 80 -1.95 -12.85 -2.30
C TRP A 80 -0.82 -12.53 -1.33
N CYS A 81 -0.07 -11.49 -1.68
CA CYS A 81 0.99 -10.89 -0.88
C CYS A 81 0.63 -9.44 -0.54
N ILE A 82 1.37 -8.85 0.38
CA ILE A 82 1.19 -7.46 0.79
C ILE A 82 2.49 -6.67 0.74
N ILE A 83 2.34 -5.37 0.53
CA ILE A 83 3.40 -4.38 0.67
C ILE A 83 2.82 -3.10 1.25
N ASP A 84 3.56 -2.46 2.12
CA ASP A 84 3.27 -1.13 2.63
C ASP A 84 4.17 -0.11 1.92
N PRO A 85 3.68 0.58 0.91
CA PRO A 85 4.50 1.53 0.16
C PRO A 85 4.78 2.82 0.91
N TYR A 86 4.01 3.15 1.95
CA TYR A 86 4.22 4.34 2.76
C TYR A 86 5.43 4.21 3.68
N TYR A 87 5.56 3.07 4.38
CA TYR A 87 6.77 2.76 5.14
C TYR A 87 7.85 2.10 4.30
N GLY A 88 7.54 1.67 3.09
CA GLY A 88 8.47 0.97 2.21
C GLY A 88 8.78 -0.45 2.66
N VAL A 89 7.82 -1.14 3.30
CA VAL A 89 8.02 -2.44 3.92
C VAL A 89 7.29 -3.55 3.16
N TYR A 90 7.95 -4.69 2.98
CA TYR A 90 7.41 -5.90 2.41
C TYR A 90 7.92 -7.14 3.18
N PHE A 91 7.31 -8.29 2.92
CA PHE A 91 7.60 -9.52 3.64
C PHE A 91 8.13 -10.58 2.71
N ILE A 92 9.15 -11.32 3.15
CA ILE A 92 9.72 -12.44 2.41
C ILE A 92 9.64 -13.73 3.24
N ASN A 93 9.61 -14.85 2.53
CA ASN A 93 9.65 -16.18 3.11
C ASN A 93 11.08 -16.76 3.11
N ASN A 94 11.22 -17.98 3.63
CA ASN A 94 12.53 -18.65 3.73
C ASN A 94 13.18 -18.94 2.36
N GLU A 95 12.40 -18.95 1.28
CA GLU A 95 12.87 -19.15 -0.09
C GLU A 95 13.31 -17.83 -0.78
N ASN A 96 13.36 -16.74 0.00
CA ASN A 96 13.64 -15.41 -0.51
C ASN A 96 12.63 -14.95 -1.59
N SER A 97 11.40 -15.45 -1.53
CA SER A 97 10.25 -15.00 -2.31
C SER A 97 9.36 -14.07 -1.49
N PHE A 98 8.32 -13.46 -2.10
CA PHE A 98 7.33 -12.76 -1.31
C PHE A 98 6.58 -13.73 -0.40
N SER A 99 6.42 -13.34 0.85
CA SER A 99 5.63 -14.11 1.80
C SER A 99 4.14 -13.86 1.56
N THR A 100 3.36 -14.94 1.51
CA THR A 100 1.92 -14.86 1.35
C THR A 100 1.25 -14.35 2.63
N ILE A 101 0.03 -13.82 2.52
CA ILE A 101 -0.75 -13.41 3.70
C ILE A 101 -0.94 -14.60 4.66
N LYS A 102 -1.12 -15.80 4.13
CA LYS A 102 -1.29 -17.02 4.91
C LYS A 102 -0.03 -17.37 5.71
N GLU A 103 1.13 -17.31 5.08
CA GLU A 103 2.43 -17.52 5.74
C GLU A 103 2.67 -16.47 6.83
N ASN A 104 2.41 -15.20 6.52
CA ASN A 104 2.60 -14.09 7.44
C ASN A 104 1.71 -14.18 8.71
N ARG A 105 0.54 -14.80 8.62
CA ARG A 105 -0.33 -15.03 9.77
C ARG A 105 0.18 -16.12 10.70
N ASN A 106 0.90 -17.09 10.18
CA ASN A 106 1.29 -18.31 10.88
C ASN A 106 2.74 -18.32 11.36
N GLY A 107 3.56 -17.36 10.94
CA GLY A 107 5.00 -17.39 11.17
C GLY A 107 5.60 -16.12 11.74
N SER A 108 6.90 -16.16 11.91
CA SER A 108 7.70 -14.96 12.17
C SER A 108 7.78 -14.14 10.89
N LEU A 109 7.39 -12.89 10.98
CA LEU A 109 7.47 -11.95 9.87
C LEU A 109 8.93 -11.63 9.56
N ASP A 110 9.41 -11.97 8.37
CA ASP A 110 10.70 -11.50 7.87
C ASP A 110 10.46 -10.23 7.03
N MET A 111 10.57 -9.10 7.70
CA MET A 111 10.31 -7.79 7.12
C MET A 111 11.56 -7.23 6.44
N HIS A 112 11.36 -6.72 5.23
CA HIS A 112 12.36 -6.03 4.45
C HIS A 112 11.89 -4.64 4.07
N HIS A 113 12.81 -3.69 4.06
CA HIS A 113 12.57 -2.34 3.58
C HIS A 113 13.15 -2.17 2.18
N LEU A 114 12.44 -1.45 1.31
CA LEU A 114 12.77 -1.26 -0.11
C LEU A 114 14.18 -0.74 -0.38
N THR A 115 14.75 0.03 0.53
CA THR A 115 16.08 0.64 0.36
C THR A 115 17.10 0.29 1.44
N LEU A 116 16.66 -0.22 2.59
CA LEU A 116 17.54 -0.51 3.75
C LEU A 116 17.74 -2.01 3.99
N GLY A 117 17.11 -2.87 3.17
CA GLY A 117 17.17 -4.31 3.33
C GLY A 117 16.38 -4.79 4.56
N LYS A 118 16.87 -5.82 5.25
CA LYS A 118 16.17 -6.40 6.40
C LYS A 118 15.89 -5.38 7.50
N VAL A 119 14.66 -5.36 7.99
CA VAL A 119 14.24 -4.49 9.09
C VAL A 119 14.85 -4.99 10.40
N THR A 120 15.56 -4.10 11.08
CA THR A 120 16.27 -4.36 12.34
C THR A 120 15.97 -3.24 13.33
N ILE A 121 16.32 -3.44 14.60
CA ILE A 121 16.14 -2.42 15.64
C ILE A 121 16.82 -1.09 15.27
N LYS A 122 17.93 -1.15 14.54
CA LYS A 122 18.73 0.04 14.18
C LYS A 122 18.06 0.96 13.16
N ASN A 123 17.11 0.46 12.40
CA ASN A 123 16.40 1.24 11.36
C ASN A 123 14.91 1.45 11.63
N LEU A 124 14.42 1.03 12.81
CA LEU A 124 13.01 1.17 13.17
C LEU A 124 12.54 2.62 13.13
N ASP A 125 13.25 3.52 13.78
CA ASP A 125 12.86 4.94 13.88
C ASP A 125 12.92 5.65 12.53
N ILE A 126 13.81 5.20 11.64
CA ILE A 126 13.93 5.74 10.29
C ILE A 126 12.74 5.30 9.42
N ILE A 127 12.34 4.03 9.53
CA ILE A 127 11.26 3.44 8.73
C ILE A 127 9.90 3.90 9.25
N PHE A 128 9.68 3.77 10.55
CA PHE A 128 8.41 4.04 11.23
C PHE A 128 8.46 5.35 12.02
N PHE A 129 8.85 6.42 11.35
CA PHE A 129 9.14 7.76 11.90
C PHE A 129 7.97 8.40 12.70
N ASP A 130 6.73 7.97 12.46
CA ASP A 130 5.50 8.42 13.14
C ASP A 130 4.98 7.40 14.18
N LYS A 131 5.72 6.30 14.40
CA LYS A 131 5.40 5.24 15.36
C LYS A 131 6.60 4.97 16.24
N ASN A 132 6.35 4.77 17.52
CA ASN A 132 7.40 4.52 18.50
C ASN A 132 7.47 3.03 18.86
N PHE A 133 8.12 2.22 18.03
CA PHE A 133 8.37 0.81 18.34
C PHE A 133 9.68 0.67 19.14
N GLN A 134 9.59 0.13 20.36
CA GLN A 134 10.76 -0.07 21.23
C GLN A 134 11.64 -1.24 20.78
N ASN A 135 11.07 -2.21 20.06
CA ASN A 135 11.78 -3.41 19.63
C ASN A 135 11.05 -4.13 18.48
N ILE A 136 11.77 -5.08 17.84
CA ILE A 136 11.22 -5.88 16.73
C ILE A 136 10.00 -6.70 17.15
N LYS A 137 9.88 -7.12 18.40
CA LYS A 137 8.73 -7.89 18.87
C LYS A 137 7.44 -7.05 18.84
N GLU A 138 7.51 -5.80 19.26
CA GLU A 138 6.37 -4.88 19.16
C GLU A 138 5.95 -4.64 17.71
N LEU A 139 6.92 -4.43 16.81
CA LEU A 139 6.68 -4.29 15.39
C LEU A 139 6.03 -5.55 14.81
N ASN A 140 6.56 -6.74 15.13
CA ASN A 140 5.97 -8.00 14.68
C ASN A 140 4.54 -8.18 15.21
N ASN A 141 4.30 -7.88 16.48
CA ASN A 141 2.96 -7.93 17.06
C ASN A 141 2.01 -6.96 16.36
N TYR A 142 2.46 -5.75 16.04
CA TYR A 142 1.66 -4.78 15.29
C TYR A 142 1.22 -5.33 13.95
N PHE A 143 2.15 -5.84 13.13
CA PHE A 143 1.82 -6.40 11.83
C PHE A 143 1.04 -7.72 11.93
N THR A 144 1.32 -8.58 12.89
CA THR A 144 0.55 -9.80 13.14
C THR A 144 -0.90 -9.47 13.48
N ASN A 145 -1.13 -8.51 14.36
CA ASN A 145 -2.48 -8.04 14.70
C ASN A 145 -3.18 -7.45 13.47
N LEU A 146 -2.47 -6.59 12.73
CA LEU A 146 -2.97 -6.00 11.48
C LEU A 146 -3.39 -7.08 10.49
N LEU A 147 -2.54 -8.08 10.26
CA LEU A 147 -2.81 -9.19 9.34
C LEU A 147 -3.93 -10.11 9.82
N SER A 148 -4.13 -10.25 11.13
CA SER A 148 -5.26 -11.01 11.69
C SER A 148 -6.61 -10.34 11.45
N GLU A 149 -6.63 -9.03 11.30
CA GLU A 149 -7.84 -8.25 11.00
C GLU A 149 -8.22 -8.27 9.51
N ILE A 150 -7.30 -8.63 8.63
CA ILE A 150 -7.56 -8.70 7.20
C ILE A 150 -8.50 -9.87 6.95
N PRO A 151 -9.71 -9.65 6.38
CA PRO A 151 -10.58 -10.75 5.94
C PRO A 151 -9.85 -11.61 4.91
N HIS A 152 -10.39 -12.79 4.62
CA HIS A 152 -9.80 -13.64 3.59
C HIS A 152 -9.67 -12.85 2.28
N PRO A 153 -8.51 -12.90 1.57
CA PRO A 153 -8.27 -12.07 0.38
C PRO A 153 -9.35 -12.20 -0.69
N GLU A 154 -9.95 -13.38 -0.84
CA GLU A 154 -11.06 -13.62 -1.76
C GLU A 154 -12.33 -12.85 -1.38
N ILE A 155 -12.59 -12.67 -0.08
CA ILE A 155 -13.71 -11.85 0.42
C ILE A 155 -13.42 -10.38 0.18
N ILE A 156 -12.16 -9.94 0.42
CA ILE A 156 -11.74 -8.58 0.11
C ILE A 156 -11.85 -8.34 -1.39
N GLU A 157 -11.43 -9.28 -2.21
CA GLU A 157 -11.53 -9.19 -3.67
C GLU A 157 -12.99 -9.05 -4.11
N SER A 158 -13.92 -9.79 -3.51
CA SER A 158 -15.34 -9.72 -3.83
C SER A 158 -16.00 -8.43 -3.32
N THR A 159 -15.64 -7.95 -2.14
CA THR A 159 -16.18 -6.70 -1.55
C THR A 159 -15.57 -5.46 -2.17
N ASN A 160 -14.29 -5.50 -2.54
CA ASN A 160 -13.58 -4.41 -3.21
C ASN A 160 -13.75 -4.42 -4.74
N MET A 161 -14.52 -5.34 -5.30
CA MET A 161 -14.98 -5.19 -6.69
C MET A 161 -15.69 -3.85 -6.91
N TYR A 162 -16.31 -3.28 -5.89
CA TYR A 162 -16.83 -1.91 -5.91
C TYR A 162 -15.71 -0.86 -5.97
N GLU A 163 -14.63 -1.04 -5.21
CA GLU A 163 -13.47 -0.15 -5.24
C GLU A 163 -12.63 -0.38 -6.51
N ARG A 164 -12.51 -1.63 -6.99
CA ARG A 164 -11.97 -1.94 -8.32
C ARG A 164 -12.87 -1.43 -9.45
N GLY A 165 -14.19 -1.54 -9.32
CA GLY A 165 -15.17 -0.90 -10.18
C GLY A 165 -14.97 0.63 -10.18
N GLY A 166 -14.70 1.23 -9.04
CA GLY A 166 -14.30 2.61 -8.86
C GLY A 166 -13.00 2.95 -9.59
N ARG A 167 -11.99 2.07 -9.57
CA ARG A 167 -10.73 2.28 -10.29
C ARG A 167 -10.85 2.12 -11.79
N SER A 168 -11.57 1.11 -12.28
CA SER A 168 -11.89 1.04 -13.70
C SER A 168 -12.73 2.25 -14.14
N TYR A 169 -13.48 2.85 -13.20
CA TYR A 169 -14.23 4.09 -13.38
C TYR A 169 -13.32 5.32 -13.40
N ILE A 170 -12.32 5.39 -12.50
CA ILE A 170 -11.32 6.47 -12.46
C ILE A 170 -10.47 6.50 -13.74
N GLN A 171 -10.22 5.36 -14.35
CA GLN A 171 -9.50 5.25 -15.61
C GLN A 171 -10.36 5.57 -16.84
N LYS A 172 -11.70 5.57 -16.75
CA LYS A 172 -12.58 5.94 -17.87
C LYS A 172 -12.57 7.46 -18.08
N PRO A 173 -12.45 7.94 -19.32
CA PRO A 173 -12.49 9.38 -19.64
C PRO A 173 -13.70 10.11 -19.04
N ILE A 174 -14.86 9.43 -19.00
CA ILE A 174 -16.11 9.96 -18.42
C ILE A 174 -15.95 10.29 -16.92
N HIS A 175 -15.23 9.47 -16.17
CA HIS A 175 -15.04 9.75 -14.73
C HIS A 175 -14.16 10.99 -14.52
N ARG A 176 -13.12 11.20 -15.34
CA ARG A 176 -12.31 12.42 -15.33
C ARG A 176 -13.18 13.67 -15.55
N ILE A 177 -14.10 13.59 -16.51
CA ILE A 177 -15.04 14.68 -16.83
C ILE A 177 -15.98 14.91 -15.63
N LEU A 178 -16.53 13.87 -15.01
CA LEU A 178 -17.42 13.98 -13.86
C LEU A 178 -16.72 14.55 -12.62
N VAL A 179 -15.46 14.18 -12.37
CA VAL A 179 -14.67 14.75 -11.27
C VAL A 179 -14.38 16.24 -11.53
N GLN A 180 -14.04 16.60 -12.76
CA GLN A 180 -13.82 18.00 -13.14
C GLN A 180 -15.12 18.81 -13.05
N LEU A 181 -16.25 18.28 -13.50
CA LEU A 181 -17.56 18.93 -13.38
C LEU A 181 -17.99 19.10 -11.92
N ARG A 182 -17.77 18.12 -11.05
CA ARG A 182 -18.04 18.27 -9.61
C ARG A 182 -17.20 19.36 -8.96
N ARG A 183 -15.94 19.51 -9.37
CA ARG A 183 -15.08 20.61 -8.92
C ARG A 183 -15.60 21.98 -9.38
N PHE A 184 -16.06 22.05 -10.61
CA PHE A 184 -16.62 23.28 -11.18
C PHE A 184 -17.95 23.71 -10.52
N LEU A 185 -18.77 22.72 -10.09
CA LEU A 185 -20.07 22.97 -9.45
C LEU A 185 -19.97 23.19 -7.93
N ASN A 186 -18.86 22.83 -7.29
CA ASN A 186 -18.61 23.08 -5.86
C ASN A 186 -17.70 24.31 -5.61
N MET A 187 -17.41 25.09 -6.65
CA MET A 187 -16.89 26.45 -6.57
C MET A 187 -18.05 27.44 -6.60
#